data_78afd1b11cb9eae641a0a27e7ebfc8e5
#
_entry.id   78afd1b11cb9eae641a0a27e7ebfc8e5
#
_cell.length_a   1.000
_cell.length_b   1.000
_cell.length_c   1.000
_cell.angle_alpha   90.00
_cell.angle_beta   90.00
_cell.angle_gamma   90.00
#
_symmetry.space_group_name_H-M   'P 1'
#
loop_
_entity.id
_entity.type
_entity.pdbx_description
1 polymer ?
#
loop_
_entity_poly.entity_id
_entity_poly.type
_entity_poly.pdbx_seq_one_letter_code
_entity_poly.pdbx_strand_id
1 'polypeptide(L)'
;MAKSFNRIIYPYSKISRLPRYMQNIALVIRYLISRAPKYNFEADCMATSNNFGFMSTPRFQYAEKKAIEASGFDYGIPLRIHQAIWCADLGIKLDPKASFIELGTGRGYIMSSILGSFEYLDETMIAPPIFLFDTFESFSTDLKSSQKVDLGRNIYYAESLYEVQETFSRYPNVTLVPGRLPLSLETKDLALGKISFLHIDLNAPEIEISCLVQLWERILPGGILLIDDYACGGFEYTYELFNKIAKELNISILTTASGQGIAIK
;
A
#
# COMPACT_ATOMS: atom_id res chain seq x y z
N MET A 1 -4.30 25.33 13.81
CA MET A 1 -5.58 24.60 13.89
C MET A 1 -6.62 25.24 12.96
N ALA A 2 -6.46 25.07 11.65
CA ALA A 2 -7.45 25.51 10.67
C ALA A 2 -7.24 24.73 9.37
N LYS A 3 -7.40 23.41 9.45
CA LYS A 3 -7.29 22.53 8.28
C LYS A 3 -8.38 21.48 8.36
N SER A 4 -9.58 21.77 7.91
CA SER A 4 -10.44 20.67 7.46
C SER A 4 -11.83 21.09 7.01
N PHE A 5 -12.10 22.36 6.75
CA PHE A 5 -13.41 22.73 6.22
C PHE A 5 -13.69 22.21 4.80
N ASN A 6 -12.68 21.72 4.07
CA ASN A 6 -12.80 21.34 2.67
C ASN A 6 -12.96 19.83 2.41
N ARG A 7 -13.06 18.98 3.44
CA ARG A 7 -13.16 17.52 3.27
C ARG A 7 -14.34 16.91 4.00
N ILE A 8 -15.52 17.52 3.89
CA ILE A 8 -16.74 16.81 4.30
C ILE A 8 -17.15 15.96 3.12
N ILE A 9 -16.80 14.70 3.17
CA ILE A 9 -17.19 13.71 2.17
C ILE A 9 -18.60 13.23 2.48
N TYR A 10 -19.44 13.22 1.46
CA TYR A 10 -20.86 13.06 1.53
C TYR A 10 -21.34 11.63 1.49
N PRO A 11 -22.34 11.28 2.25
CA PRO A 11 -23.24 10.21 1.81
C PRO A 11 -23.93 10.66 0.53
N TYR A 12 -23.92 9.84 -0.48
CA TYR A 12 -24.57 9.98 -1.76
C TYR A 12 -26.06 10.30 -1.58
N SER A 13 -26.36 11.54 -1.40
CA SER A 13 -27.72 11.99 -1.22
C SER A 13 -28.06 12.96 -2.33
N LYS A 14 -29.34 13.25 -2.46
CA LYS A 14 -29.91 14.19 -3.42
C LYS A 14 -29.16 15.55 -3.53
N ILE A 15 -28.26 15.88 -2.60
CA ILE A 15 -27.45 17.10 -2.59
C ILE A 15 -26.47 17.14 -3.75
N SER A 16 -25.90 16.01 -4.18
CA SER A 16 -24.96 15.96 -5.31
C SER A 16 -25.60 16.37 -6.65
N ARG A 17 -26.93 16.42 -6.73
CA ARG A 17 -27.67 16.85 -7.91
C ARG A 17 -27.96 18.35 -7.95
N LEU A 18 -27.62 19.08 -6.89
CA LEU A 18 -27.82 20.52 -6.84
C LEU A 18 -26.67 21.28 -7.55
N PRO A 19 -26.90 22.49 -8.08
CA PRO A 19 -25.82 23.37 -8.53
C PRO A 19 -24.78 23.57 -7.43
N ARG A 20 -23.50 23.68 -7.79
CA ARG A 20 -22.35 23.69 -6.85
C ARG A 20 -22.47 24.69 -5.70
N TYR A 21 -23.01 25.90 -5.98
CA TYR A 21 -23.24 26.91 -4.95
C TYR A 21 -24.35 26.52 -3.96
N MET A 22 -25.39 25.81 -4.43
CA MET A 22 -26.45 25.29 -3.56
C MET A 22 -26.01 24.10 -2.74
N GLN A 23 -25.08 23.31 -3.26
CA GLN A 23 -24.49 22.21 -2.51
C GLN A 23 -23.80 22.77 -1.25
N ASN A 24 -22.99 23.81 -1.38
CA ASN A 24 -22.32 24.42 -0.24
C ASN A 24 -23.30 24.96 0.81
N ILE A 25 -24.39 25.58 0.37
CA ILE A 25 -25.42 26.09 1.28
C ILE A 25 -26.14 24.93 1.99
N ALA A 26 -26.55 23.91 1.24
CA ALA A 26 -27.20 22.73 1.81
C ALA A 26 -26.31 22.01 2.83
N LEU A 27 -25.03 22.09 2.63
CA LEU A 27 -24.00 21.51 3.51
C LEU A 27 -23.89 22.28 4.82
N VAL A 28 -23.81 23.61 4.74
CA VAL A 28 -23.79 24.47 5.93
C VAL A 28 -25.08 24.30 6.74
N ILE A 29 -26.24 24.27 6.09
CA ILE A 29 -27.53 24.05 6.74
C ILE A 29 -27.56 22.66 7.42
N ARG A 30 -27.10 21.63 6.72
CA ARG A 30 -27.04 20.26 7.28
C ARG A 30 -26.08 20.18 8.48
N TYR A 31 -24.91 20.84 8.40
CA TYR A 31 -23.98 20.95 9.51
C TYR A 31 -24.62 21.62 10.73
N LEU A 32 -25.33 22.73 10.51
CA LEU A 32 -26.00 23.48 11.58
C LEU A 32 -27.17 22.70 12.22
N ILE A 33 -27.91 21.90 11.40
CA ILE A 33 -29.11 21.18 11.88
C ILE A 33 -28.76 19.82 12.48
N SER A 34 -27.75 19.10 11.95
CA SER A 34 -27.51 17.69 12.29
C SER A 34 -26.39 17.45 13.28
N ARG A 35 -25.75 18.49 13.86
CA ARG A 35 -24.49 18.34 14.60
C ARG A 35 -23.59 17.35 13.84
N ALA A 36 -22.75 17.85 12.96
CA ALA A 36 -21.87 17.03 12.12
C ALA A 36 -21.32 15.83 12.90
N PRO A 37 -21.37 14.62 12.33
CA PRO A 37 -20.82 13.46 13.02
C PRO A 37 -19.38 13.74 13.38
N LYS A 38 -19.00 13.48 14.65
CA LYS A 38 -17.61 13.50 15.05
C LYS A 38 -16.95 12.29 14.39
N TYR A 39 -16.04 12.55 13.47
CA TYR A 39 -15.21 11.48 12.95
C TYR A 39 -14.13 11.12 13.98
N ASN A 40 -13.96 9.83 14.22
CA ASN A 40 -12.90 9.29 15.05
C ASN A 40 -11.64 9.01 14.26
N PHE A 41 -11.77 8.97 12.92
CA PHE A 41 -10.69 8.71 11.99
C PHE A 41 -10.90 9.51 10.71
N GLU A 42 -9.83 10.16 10.24
CA GLU A 42 -9.77 10.88 8.96
C GLU A 42 -8.36 10.72 8.40
N ALA A 43 -8.19 9.77 7.49
CA ALA A 43 -6.98 9.52 6.71
C ALA A 43 -7.32 8.57 5.54
N ASP A 44 -6.35 8.25 4.68
CA ASP A 44 -6.53 7.31 3.56
C ASP A 44 -7.76 7.64 2.70
N CYS A 45 -7.99 8.92 2.43
CA CYS A 45 -9.18 9.41 1.69
C CYS A 45 -10.53 9.04 2.33
N MET A 46 -10.56 8.65 3.59
CA MET A 46 -11.74 8.23 4.33
C MET A 46 -11.94 9.03 5.60
N ALA A 47 -13.20 9.25 5.98
CA ALA A 47 -13.58 9.75 7.30
C ALA A 47 -14.71 8.91 7.86
N THR A 48 -14.60 8.47 9.12
CA THR A 48 -15.58 7.60 9.75
C THR A 48 -15.71 7.84 11.24
N SER A 49 -16.89 7.56 11.78
CA SER A 49 -17.15 7.52 13.22
C SER A 49 -16.84 6.16 13.86
N ASN A 50 -16.39 5.18 13.09
CA ASN A 50 -16.03 3.87 13.59
C ASN A 50 -14.80 3.96 14.52
N ASN A 51 -14.63 2.91 15.35
CA ASN A 51 -13.48 2.81 16.23
C ASN A 51 -12.25 2.31 15.44
N PHE A 52 -11.21 3.13 15.41
CA PHE A 52 -9.89 2.81 14.85
C PHE A 52 -8.83 2.67 15.95
N GLY A 53 -9.21 2.01 17.04
CA GLY A 53 -8.37 1.81 18.21
C GLY A 53 -7.03 1.10 17.95
N PHE A 54 -6.88 0.42 16.81
CA PHE A 54 -5.61 -0.17 16.40
C PHE A 54 -4.46 0.85 16.37
N MET A 55 -4.74 2.11 15.99
CA MET A 55 -3.74 3.20 15.94
C MET A 55 -3.14 3.52 17.31
N SER A 56 -3.85 3.20 18.39
CA SER A 56 -3.38 3.40 19.75
C SER A 56 -2.66 2.17 20.34
N THR A 57 -2.58 1.08 19.59
CA THR A 57 -1.87 -0.11 20.07
C THR A 57 -0.35 0.10 19.97
N PRO A 58 0.42 -0.31 21.00
CA PRO A 58 1.87 -0.14 20.97
C PRO A 58 2.54 -0.81 19.77
N ARG A 59 2.03 -1.96 19.33
CA ARG A 59 2.53 -2.67 18.13
C ARG A 59 2.38 -1.81 16.88
N PHE A 60 1.22 -1.21 16.67
CA PHE A 60 0.98 -0.36 15.51
C PHE A 60 1.85 0.89 15.53
N GLN A 61 1.91 1.57 16.68
CA GLN A 61 2.71 2.79 16.84
C GLN A 61 4.20 2.53 16.60
N TYR A 62 4.71 1.37 17.03
CA TYR A 62 6.09 0.98 16.75
C TYR A 62 6.31 0.71 15.25
N ALA A 63 5.39 0.01 14.61
CA ALA A 63 5.42 -0.28 13.17
C ALA A 63 5.38 1.01 12.33
N GLU A 64 4.45 1.92 12.63
CA GLU A 64 4.31 3.22 11.95
C GLU A 64 5.57 4.07 12.13
N LYS A 65 6.14 4.10 13.33
CA LYS A 65 7.42 4.77 13.60
C LYS A 65 8.52 4.22 12.70
N LYS A 66 8.61 2.89 12.51
CA LYS A 66 9.61 2.26 11.63
C LYS A 66 9.40 2.63 10.16
N ALA A 67 8.15 2.72 9.71
CA ALA A 67 7.82 3.19 8.37
C ALA A 67 8.29 4.63 8.14
N ILE A 68 8.02 5.52 9.08
CA ILE A 68 8.42 6.93 9.02
C ILE A 68 9.95 7.07 9.07
N GLU A 69 10.63 6.31 9.94
CA GLU A 69 12.09 6.29 10.01
C GLU A 69 12.71 5.88 8.66
N ALA A 70 12.16 4.85 7.99
CA ALA A 70 12.65 4.35 6.71
C ALA A 70 12.49 5.37 5.57
N SER A 71 11.33 5.99 5.47
CA SER A 71 11.03 6.93 4.39
C SER A 71 11.52 8.35 4.65
N GLY A 72 11.77 8.70 5.93
CA GLY A 72 12.02 10.07 6.37
C GLY A 72 10.79 10.96 6.35
N PHE A 73 9.59 10.41 6.07
CA PHE A 73 8.34 11.14 5.91
C PHE A 73 7.12 10.32 6.35
N ASP A 74 6.14 10.97 6.96
CA ASP A 74 4.84 10.37 7.28
C ASP A 74 3.88 10.58 6.10
N TYR A 75 3.52 9.50 5.43
CA TYR A 75 2.56 9.51 4.32
C TYR A 75 1.11 9.70 4.79
N GLY A 76 0.84 9.55 6.10
CA GLY A 76 -0.50 9.69 6.65
C GLY A 76 -1.47 8.60 6.18
N ILE A 77 -0.98 7.37 6.02
CA ILE A 77 -1.73 6.21 5.51
C ILE A 77 -1.83 5.06 6.54
N PRO A 78 -2.30 5.32 7.77
CA PRO A 78 -2.28 4.33 8.84
C PRO A 78 -3.12 3.09 8.53
N LEU A 79 -4.19 3.23 7.74
CA LEU A 79 -5.04 2.09 7.38
C LEU A 79 -4.32 1.14 6.42
N ARG A 80 -3.55 1.66 5.46
CA ARG A 80 -2.72 0.85 4.56
C ARG A 80 -1.64 0.10 5.34
N ILE A 81 -0.95 0.75 6.28
CA ILE A 81 -0.02 0.08 7.20
C ILE A 81 -0.71 -1.07 7.93
N HIS A 82 -1.88 -0.80 8.52
CA HIS A 82 -2.62 -1.80 9.29
C HIS A 82 -3.02 -3.02 8.45
N GLN A 83 -3.47 -2.78 7.22
CA GLN A 83 -3.83 -3.83 6.27
C GLN A 83 -2.61 -4.63 5.83
N ALA A 84 -1.48 -3.99 5.54
CA ALA A 84 -0.24 -4.66 5.17
C ALA A 84 0.28 -5.56 6.31
N ILE A 85 0.27 -5.07 7.55
CA ILE A 85 0.63 -5.87 8.73
C ILE A 85 -0.31 -7.09 8.88
N TRP A 86 -1.62 -6.89 8.72
CA TRP A 86 -2.59 -7.98 8.81
C TRP A 86 -2.37 -9.03 7.72
N CYS A 87 -2.13 -8.61 6.48
CA CYS A 87 -1.80 -9.51 5.37
C CYS A 87 -0.50 -10.28 5.63
N ALA A 88 0.53 -9.60 6.14
CA ALA A 88 1.81 -10.23 6.49
C ALA A 88 1.67 -11.24 7.64
N ASP A 89 0.86 -10.92 8.67
CA ASP A 89 0.53 -11.84 9.76
C ASP A 89 -0.13 -13.14 9.25
N LEU A 90 -0.99 -13.04 8.24
CA LEU A 90 -1.59 -14.22 7.60
C LEU A 90 -0.55 -15.01 6.79
N GLY A 91 0.33 -14.31 6.05
CA GLY A 91 1.40 -14.95 5.29
C GLY A 91 2.35 -15.76 6.17
N ILE A 92 2.75 -15.22 7.33
CA ILE A 92 3.58 -15.95 8.32
C ILE A 92 2.84 -17.16 8.90
N LYS A 93 1.55 -17.02 9.20
CA LYS A 93 0.75 -18.13 9.73
C LYS A 93 0.54 -19.24 8.72
N LEU A 94 0.50 -18.90 7.44
CA LEU A 94 0.38 -19.86 6.35
C LEU A 94 1.65 -20.71 6.22
N ASP A 95 2.79 -20.04 6.08
CA ASP A 95 4.11 -20.71 6.04
C ASP A 95 5.21 -19.70 6.43
N PRO A 96 5.82 -19.82 7.62
CA PRO A 96 6.87 -18.92 8.08
C PRO A 96 8.18 -19.00 7.28
N LYS A 97 8.33 -19.98 6.40
CA LYS A 97 9.50 -20.15 5.53
C LYS A 97 9.27 -19.66 4.10
N ALA A 98 8.02 -19.43 3.72
CA ALA A 98 7.68 -18.91 2.40
C ALA A 98 8.04 -17.42 2.32
N SER A 99 8.43 -16.99 1.12
CA SER A 99 8.90 -15.62 0.90
C SER A 99 7.80 -14.58 0.95
N PHE A 100 8.18 -13.40 1.38
CA PHE A 100 7.45 -12.15 1.15
C PHE A 100 8.09 -11.41 -0.02
N ILE A 101 7.26 -10.87 -0.89
CA ILE A 101 7.71 -10.10 -2.05
C ILE A 101 6.99 -8.75 -2.06
N GLU A 102 7.75 -7.68 -2.27
CA GLU A 102 7.22 -6.36 -2.54
C GLU A 102 7.74 -5.89 -3.91
N LEU A 103 6.82 -5.48 -4.76
CA LEU A 103 7.06 -4.91 -6.09
C LEU A 103 6.76 -3.42 -6.02
N GLY A 104 7.81 -2.59 -6.10
CA GLY A 104 7.71 -1.15 -5.87
C GLY A 104 7.96 -0.80 -4.40
N THR A 105 9.20 -0.95 -3.98
CA THR A 105 9.59 -0.73 -2.57
C THR A 105 9.69 0.75 -2.21
N GLY A 106 10.03 1.61 -3.18
CA GLY A 106 10.34 3.00 -2.90
C GLY A 106 11.40 3.14 -1.80
N ARG A 107 11.08 3.91 -0.76
CA ARG A 107 11.95 4.05 0.43
C ARG A 107 11.75 2.96 1.49
N GLY A 108 10.89 1.97 1.22
CA GLY A 108 10.64 0.86 2.14
C GLY A 108 9.61 1.13 3.23
N TYR A 109 8.69 2.07 3.03
CA TYR A 109 7.70 2.47 4.03
C TYR A 109 6.85 1.31 4.52
N ILE A 110 6.21 0.58 3.62
CA ILE A 110 5.31 -0.53 3.97
C ILE A 110 6.09 -1.70 4.54
N MET A 111 7.18 -2.14 3.90
CA MET A 111 7.94 -3.28 4.41
C MET A 111 8.59 -2.99 5.75
N SER A 112 9.06 -1.77 6.00
CA SER A 112 9.59 -1.38 7.33
C SER A 112 8.51 -1.38 8.41
N SER A 113 7.25 -1.06 8.08
CA SER A 113 6.14 -1.20 9.02
C SER A 113 5.88 -2.65 9.39
N ILE A 114 5.91 -3.55 8.41
CA ILE A 114 5.73 -4.99 8.61
C ILE A 114 6.85 -5.54 9.51
N LEU A 115 8.11 -5.25 9.17
CA LEU A 115 9.27 -5.67 9.96
C LEU A 115 9.23 -5.11 11.39
N GLY A 116 8.91 -3.82 11.55
CA GLY A 116 8.73 -3.21 12.86
C GLY A 116 7.61 -3.86 13.68
N SER A 117 6.52 -4.24 13.02
CA SER A 117 5.44 -4.99 13.66
C SER A 117 5.89 -6.37 14.17
N PHE A 118 6.74 -7.07 13.42
CA PHE A 118 7.28 -8.36 13.83
C PHE A 118 8.29 -8.21 14.96
N GLU A 119 9.21 -7.24 14.88
CA GLU A 119 10.16 -6.93 15.95
C GLU A 119 9.45 -6.62 17.28
N TYR A 120 8.34 -5.89 17.23
CA TYR A 120 7.57 -5.58 18.44
C TYR A 120 7.02 -6.83 19.12
N LEU A 121 6.64 -7.86 18.36
CA LEU A 121 6.12 -9.12 18.92
C LEU A 121 7.22 -10.01 19.47
N ASP A 122 8.34 -10.11 18.78
CA ASP A 122 9.49 -10.92 19.16
C ASP A 122 10.75 -10.41 18.45
N GLU A 123 11.64 -9.74 19.16
CA GLU A 123 12.92 -9.24 18.63
C GLU A 123 13.83 -10.35 18.09
N THR A 124 13.58 -11.62 18.47
CA THR A 124 14.34 -12.78 18.02
C THR A 124 13.68 -13.51 16.85
N MET A 125 12.48 -13.05 16.42
CA MET A 125 11.75 -13.68 15.34
C MET A 125 12.55 -13.59 14.04
N ILE A 126 12.87 -14.75 13.47
CA ILE A 126 13.42 -14.83 12.13
C ILE A 126 12.25 -14.59 11.16
N ALA A 127 12.20 -13.40 10.62
CA ALA A 127 11.23 -13.10 9.55
C ALA A 127 11.52 -13.97 8.31
N PRO A 128 10.52 -14.25 7.46
CA PRO A 128 10.69 -15.03 6.24
C PRO A 128 11.72 -14.36 5.30
N PRO A 129 12.21 -15.06 4.27
CA PRO A 129 12.94 -14.41 3.19
C PRO A 129 12.10 -13.30 2.57
N ILE A 130 12.65 -12.11 2.42
CA ILE A 130 11.95 -10.92 1.89
C ILE A 130 12.71 -10.43 0.66
N PHE A 131 12.00 -10.23 -0.45
CA PHE A 131 12.58 -9.70 -1.68
C PHE A 131 11.88 -8.39 -2.05
N LEU A 132 12.68 -7.33 -2.15
CA LEU A 132 12.22 -5.98 -2.41
C LEU A 132 12.68 -5.54 -3.78
N PHE A 133 11.74 -5.36 -4.69
CA PHE A 133 11.99 -5.02 -6.08
C PHE A 133 11.67 -3.56 -6.34
N ASP A 134 12.63 -2.84 -6.88
CA ASP A 134 12.47 -1.46 -7.35
C ASP A 134 13.62 -1.14 -8.32
N THR A 135 13.49 -0.08 -9.10
CA THR A 135 14.63 0.48 -9.85
C THR A 135 15.64 1.11 -8.90
N PHE A 136 15.17 1.61 -7.75
CA PHE A 136 15.95 2.43 -6.80
C PHE A 136 16.62 3.63 -7.49
N GLU A 137 15.97 4.14 -8.52
CA GLU A 137 16.38 5.32 -9.26
C GLU A 137 15.31 6.39 -9.08
N SER A 138 15.71 7.64 -8.85
CA SER A 138 14.79 8.75 -8.93
C SER A 138 14.21 8.82 -10.35
N PHE A 139 12.93 9.09 -10.49
CA PHE A 139 12.34 9.30 -11.81
C PHE A 139 13.09 10.44 -12.50
N SER A 140 13.88 10.10 -13.53
CA SER A 140 14.49 11.10 -14.38
C SER A 140 13.38 11.87 -15.10
N THR A 141 13.54 13.18 -15.21
CA THR A 141 12.62 14.12 -15.88
C THR A 141 12.43 13.85 -17.38
N ASP A 142 12.98 12.77 -17.91
CA ASP A 142 12.97 12.41 -19.35
C ASP A 142 11.73 11.62 -19.79
N LEU A 143 10.75 11.39 -18.92
CA LEU A 143 9.45 10.89 -19.33
C LEU A 143 8.73 11.97 -20.14
N LYS A 144 8.79 11.82 -21.47
CA LYS A 144 8.02 12.62 -22.41
C LYS A 144 6.54 12.56 -22.07
N SER A 145 6.10 13.53 -21.31
CA SER A 145 4.85 14.26 -21.34
C SER A 145 3.58 13.56 -21.86
N SER A 146 3.01 12.65 -21.16
CA SER A 146 1.55 12.56 -21.12
C SER A 146 1.01 12.33 -19.69
N GLN A 147 1.88 12.05 -18.76
CA GLN A 147 1.59 12.06 -17.34
C GLN A 147 2.42 13.16 -16.71
N LYS A 148 1.83 14.32 -16.48
CA LYS A 148 2.36 15.29 -15.53
C LYS A 148 2.27 14.65 -14.16
N VAL A 149 3.29 13.88 -13.81
CA VAL A 149 3.54 13.50 -12.44
C VAL A 149 3.74 14.82 -11.70
N ASP A 150 2.88 15.09 -10.76
CA ASP A 150 2.91 16.28 -9.93
C ASP A 150 4.31 16.35 -9.29
N LEU A 151 5.08 17.39 -9.59
CA LEU A 151 6.46 17.60 -9.10
C LEU A 151 6.58 17.52 -7.58
N GLY A 152 5.45 17.62 -6.86
CA GLY A 152 5.35 17.40 -5.42
C GLY A 152 5.53 15.95 -4.98
N ARG A 153 5.36 14.94 -5.86
CA ARG A 153 5.49 13.51 -5.50
C ARG A 153 6.91 12.98 -5.62
N ASN A 154 7.79 13.61 -6.39
CA ASN A 154 9.17 13.14 -6.59
C ASN A 154 10.02 13.10 -5.32
N ILE A 155 9.63 13.79 -4.26
CA ILE A 155 10.33 13.76 -2.96
C ILE A 155 10.09 12.47 -2.16
N TYR A 156 9.14 11.63 -2.58
CA TYR A 156 8.74 10.43 -1.83
C TYR A 156 9.45 9.16 -2.26
N TYR A 157 10.14 9.18 -3.40
CA TYR A 157 10.82 7.99 -3.93
C TYR A 157 12.28 7.94 -3.48
N ALA A 158 12.84 6.74 -3.39
CA ALA A 158 14.24 6.55 -3.10
C ALA A 158 15.12 7.25 -4.16
N GLU A 159 16.08 8.05 -3.71
CA GLU A 159 17.03 8.70 -4.62
C GLU A 159 18.17 7.77 -5.00
N SER A 160 18.43 6.73 -4.20
CA SER A 160 19.48 5.75 -4.47
C SER A 160 19.25 4.42 -3.77
N LEU A 161 19.75 3.35 -4.38
CA LEU A 161 19.83 2.02 -3.76
C LEU A 161 20.52 2.05 -2.39
N TYR A 162 21.52 2.92 -2.21
CA TYR A 162 22.29 3.04 -0.97
C TYR A 162 21.39 3.40 0.22
N GLU A 163 20.48 4.36 0.09
CA GLU A 163 19.58 4.77 1.17
C GLU A 163 18.68 3.62 1.63
N VAL A 164 18.19 2.82 0.68
CA VAL A 164 17.34 1.66 0.99
C VAL A 164 18.19 0.52 1.59
N GLN A 165 19.44 0.35 1.15
CA GLN A 165 20.36 -0.60 1.75
C GLN A 165 20.63 -0.27 3.22
N GLU A 166 20.86 0.99 3.57
CA GLU A 166 21.03 1.44 4.95
C GLU A 166 19.76 1.12 5.79
N THR A 167 18.58 1.41 5.25
CA THR A 167 17.30 1.12 5.92
C THR A 167 17.16 -0.35 6.31
N PHE A 168 17.53 -1.26 5.40
CA PHE A 168 17.37 -2.70 5.61
C PHE A 168 18.63 -3.43 6.05
N SER A 169 19.75 -2.73 6.28
CA SER A 169 21.06 -3.33 6.61
C SER A 169 21.04 -4.25 7.84
N ARG A 170 20.14 -3.99 8.78
CA ARG A 170 19.99 -4.79 10.01
C ARG A 170 19.17 -6.08 9.82
N TYR A 171 18.55 -6.27 8.65
CA TYR A 171 17.67 -7.41 8.35
C TYR A 171 18.35 -8.38 7.38
N PRO A 172 19.04 -9.42 7.86
CA PRO A 172 19.81 -10.33 7.00
C PRO A 172 18.94 -11.18 6.06
N ASN A 173 17.64 -11.25 6.32
CA ASN A 173 16.64 -11.96 5.52
C ASN A 173 16.03 -11.08 4.40
N VAL A 174 16.41 -9.81 4.29
CA VAL A 174 15.95 -8.90 3.25
C VAL A 174 16.96 -8.85 2.11
N THR A 175 16.48 -9.07 0.90
CA THR A 175 17.24 -8.96 -0.35
C THR A 175 16.67 -7.84 -1.20
N LEU A 176 17.45 -6.81 -1.49
CA LEU A 176 17.10 -5.78 -2.46
C LEU A 176 17.41 -6.28 -3.86
N VAL A 177 16.47 -6.15 -4.78
CA VAL A 177 16.59 -6.58 -6.17
C VAL A 177 16.43 -5.36 -7.08
N PRO A 178 17.54 -4.66 -7.37
CA PRO A 178 17.48 -3.49 -8.24
C PRO A 178 17.20 -3.89 -9.68
N GLY A 179 16.36 -3.11 -10.35
CA GLY A 179 16.08 -3.29 -11.79
C GLY A 179 14.62 -3.07 -12.15
N ARG A 180 14.41 -3.04 -13.46
CA ARG A 180 13.07 -2.82 -14.02
C ARG A 180 12.26 -4.11 -14.03
N LEU A 181 11.06 -4.06 -13.46
CA LEU A 181 10.09 -5.14 -13.57
C LEU A 181 9.43 -5.15 -14.97
N PRO A 182 9.07 -6.34 -15.48
CA PRO A 182 9.20 -7.65 -14.86
C PRO A 182 10.58 -8.31 -15.02
N LEU A 183 11.51 -7.71 -15.76
CA LEU A 183 12.81 -8.32 -16.10
C LEU A 183 13.65 -8.69 -14.87
N SER A 184 13.59 -7.89 -13.81
CA SER A 184 14.35 -8.17 -12.57
C SER A 184 13.86 -9.42 -11.82
N LEU A 185 12.65 -9.94 -12.12
CA LEU A 185 12.19 -11.24 -11.60
C LEU A 185 13.00 -12.42 -12.15
N GLU A 186 13.68 -12.24 -13.29
CA GLU A 186 14.49 -13.26 -13.96
C GLU A 186 15.98 -13.20 -13.56
N THR A 187 16.32 -12.37 -12.56
CA THR A 187 17.69 -12.26 -12.04
C THR A 187 18.20 -13.65 -11.66
N LYS A 188 19.37 -14.03 -12.18
CA LYS A 188 19.99 -15.31 -11.91
C LYS A 188 20.28 -15.44 -10.41
N ASP A 189 20.12 -16.65 -9.91
CA ASP A 189 20.37 -17.04 -8.50
C ASP A 189 19.37 -16.43 -7.50
N LEU A 190 18.30 -15.81 -7.96
CA LEU A 190 17.23 -15.30 -7.10
C LEU A 190 16.33 -16.44 -6.62
N ALA A 191 16.57 -16.94 -5.42
CA ALA A 191 15.86 -18.07 -4.83
C ALA A 191 14.54 -17.64 -4.17
N LEU A 192 13.58 -17.12 -4.96
CA LEU A 192 12.30 -16.63 -4.45
C LEU A 192 11.49 -17.70 -3.67
N GLY A 193 11.64 -18.96 -3.98
CA GLY A 193 10.92 -20.05 -3.33
C GLY A 193 9.40 -19.98 -3.54
N LYS A 194 8.65 -20.45 -2.54
CA LYS A 194 7.20 -20.26 -2.46
C LYS A 194 6.90 -18.91 -1.79
N ILE A 195 5.77 -18.32 -2.16
CA ILE A 195 5.36 -16.99 -1.74
C ILE A 195 4.11 -17.10 -0.87
N SER A 196 4.14 -16.56 0.33
CA SER A 196 2.98 -16.46 1.21
C SER A 196 2.37 -15.06 1.27
N PHE A 197 3.15 -14.03 0.90
CA PHE A 197 2.68 -12.65 0.80
C PHE A 197 3.32 -11.94 -0.39
N LEU A 198 2.48 -11.35 -1.24
CA LEU A 198 2.88 -10.53 -2.38
C LEU A 198 2.21 -9.16 -2.27
N HIS A 199 3.01 -8.11 -2.15
CA HIS A 199 2.58 -6.72 -2.22
C HIS A 199 2.96 -6.12 -3.56
N ILE A 200 2.01 -5.43 -4.23
CA ILE A 200 2.21 -4.79 -5.54
C ILE A 200 1.88 -3.31 -5.42
N ASP A 201 2.85 -2.44 -5.70
CA ASP A 201 2.77 -0.98 -5.64
C ASP A 201 3.71 -0.34 -6.67
N LEU A 202 3.40 -0.47 -7.97
CA LEU A 202 4.25 0.03 -9.05
C LEU A 202 3.69 1.25 -9.77
N ASN A 203 2.41 1.55 -9.60
CA ASN A 203 1.69 2.58 -10.37
C ASN A 203 1.78 2.35 -11.92
N ALA A 204 1.92 1.09 -12.34
CA ALA A 204 2.09 0.67 -13.72
C ALA A 204 1.30 -0.63 -13.99
N PRO A 205 -0.03 -0.55 -14.22
CA PRO A 205 -0.94 -1.68 -14.17
C PRO A 205 -0.57 -2.86 -15.08
N GLU A 206 -0.08 -2.62 -16.29
CA GLU A 206 0.33 -3.68 -17.20
C GLU A 206 1.56 -4.44 -16.69
N ILE A 207 2.49 -3.72 -16.06
CA ILE A 207 3.69 -4.33 -15.44
C ILE A 207 3.28 -5.13 -14.20
N GLU A 208 2.38 -4.59 -13.39
CA GLU A 208 1.83 -5.25 -12.20
C GLU A 208 1.17 -6.58 -12.56
N ILE A 209 0.32 -6.59 -13.58
CA ILE A 209 -0.32 -7.82 -14.09
C ILE A 209 0.72 -8.79 -14.64
N SER A 210 1.71 -8.31 -15.40
CA SER A 210 2.78 -9.17 -15.92
C SER A 210 3.56 -9.84 -14.78
N CYS A 211 3.91 -9.09 -13.74
CA CYS A 211 4.58 -9.65 -12.57
C CYS A 211 3.70 -10.65 -11.82
N LEU A 212 2.42 -10.33 -11.61
CA LEU A 212 1.47 -11.23 -10.96
C LEU A 212 1.37 -12.56 -11.68
N VAL A 213 1.23 -12.55 -13.00
CA VAL A 213 1.15 -13.76 -13.83
C VAL A 213 2.44 -14.60 -13.71
N GLN A 214 3.62 -13.97 -13.77
CA GLN A 214 4.90 -14.67 -13.63
C GLN A 214 5.09 -15.30 -12.25
N LEU A 215 4.61 -14.63 -11.19
CA LEU A 215 4.75 -15.09 -9.81
C LEU A 215 3.63 -16.04 -9.38
N TRP A 216 2.53 -16.13 -10.14
CA TRP A 216 1.32 -16.82 -9.71
C TRP A 216 1.54 -18.23 -9.23
N GLU A 217 2.27 -19.05 -9.98
CA GLU A 217 2.54 -20.45 -9.62
C GLU A 217 3.45 -20.62 -8.39
N ARG A 218 4.13 -19.55 -7.99
CA ARG A 218 4.93 -19.55 -6.76
C ARG A 218 4.12 -19.19 -5.53
N ILE A 219 3.02 -18.46 -5.68
CA ILE A 219 2.14 -18.09 -4.56
C ILE A 219 1.49 -19.38 -4.04
N LEU A 220 1.58 -19.59 -2.73
CA LEU A 220 0.95 -20.74 -2.07
C LEU A 220 -0.58 -20.69 -2.18
N PRO A 221 -1.28 -21.83 -2.20
CA PRO A 221 -2.71 -21.84 -1.88
C PRO A 221 -2.93 -21.23 -0.50
N GLY A 222 -3.80 -20.23 -0.40
CA GLY A 222 -3.97 -19.41 0.81
C GLY A 222 -2.99 -18.23 0.91
N GLY A 223 -2.05 -18.07 -0.03
CA GLY A 223 -1.13 -16.92 -0.07
C GLY A 223 -1.86 -15.63 -0.34
N ILE A 224 -1.38 -14.55 0.26
CA ILE A 224 -2.02 -13.25 0.31
C ILE A 224 -1.44 -12.35 -0.77
N LEU A 225 -2.32 -11.73 -1.55
CA LEU A 225 -2.01 -10.66 -2.50
C LEU A 225 -2.57 -9.34 -1.95
N LEU A 226 -1.72 -8.33 -1.83
CA LEU A 226 -2.08 -6.95 -1.50
C LEU A 226 -1.71 -6.06 -2.69
N ILE A 227 -2.69 -5.31 -3.21
CA ILE A 227 -2.54 -4.40 -4.36
C ILE A 227 -2.78 -2.99 -3.84
N ASP A 228 -1.80 -2.10 -3.93
CA ASP A 228 -1.86 -0.81 -3.24
C ASP A 228 -2.92 0.13 -3.82
N ASP A 229 -2.86 0.46 -5.09
CA ASP A 229 -3.76 1.44 -5.72
C ASP A 229 -4.93 0.79 -6.49
N TYR A 230 -5.38 -0.39 -6.07
CA TYR A 230 -6.41 -1.19 -6.76
C TYR A 230 -7.69 -0.43 -7.10
N ALA A 231 -8.22 0.31 -6.14
CA ALA A 231 -9.49 1.02 -6.26
C ALA A 231 -9.41 2.49 -5.80
N CYS A 232 -8.22 3.09 -5.87
CA CYS A 232 -8.03 4.50 -5.59
C CYS A 232 -8.63 5.36 -6.71
N GLY A 233 -9.11 6.55 -6.37
CA GLY A 233 -9.61 7.50 -7.37
C GLY A 233 -8.49 7.92 -8.34
N GLY A 234 -8.75 7.76 -9.63
CA GLY A 234 -7.75 7.98 -10.70
C GLY A 234 -7.01 6.72 -11.15
N PHE A 235 -7.31 5.56 -10.53
CA PHE A 235 -6.75 4.27 -10.87
C PHE A 235 -7.81 3.29 -11.42
N GLU A 236 -8.84 3.80 -12.09
CA GLU A 236 -9.93 2.99 -12.64
C GLU A 236 -9.42 1.92 -13.61
N TYR A 237 -8.36 2.22 -14.36
CA TYR A 237 -7.74 1.26 -15.29
C TYR A 237 -7.03 0.12 -14.55
N THR A 238 -6.38 0.40 -13.43
CA THR A 238 -5.81 -0.63 -12.54
C THR A 238 -6.89 -1.58 -12.06
N TYR A 239 -8.02 -1.02 -11.59
CA TYR A 239 -9.18 -1.78 -11.16
C TYR A 239 -9.71 -2.72 -12.25
N GLU A 240 -9.87 -2.22 -13.48
CA GLU A 240 -10.35 -3.01 -14.61
C GLU A 240 -9.43 -4.16 -14.96
N LEU A 241 -8.11 -3.91 -15.05
CA LEU A 241 -7.12 -4.94 -15.38
C LEU A 241 -7.03 -6.02 -14.30
N PHE A 242 -6.96 -5.64 -13.03
CA PHE A 242 -6.93 -6.62 -11.94
C PHE A 242 -8.21 -7.45 -11.86
N ASN A 243 -9.37 -6.87 -12.10
CA ASN A 243 -10.61 -7.65 -12.15
C ASN A 243 -10.69 -8.59 -13.36
N LYS A 244 -10.08 -8.23 -14.48
CA LYS A 244 -9.96 -9.12 -15.63
C LYS A 244 -9.09 -10.33 -15.31
N ILE A 245 -7.87 -10.12 -14.81
CA ILE A 245 -6.96 -11.22 -14.47
C ILE A 245 -7.50 -12.07 -13.29
N ALA A 246 -8.19 -11.46 -12.33
CA ALA A 246 -8.82 -12.18 -11.23
C ALA A 246 -9.83 -13.23 -11.72
N LYS A 247 -10.62 -12.92 -12.75
CA LYS A 247 -11.53 -13.89 -13.39
C LYS A 247 -10.77 -15.06 -14.02
N GLU A 248 -9.65 -14.76 -14.70
CA GLU A 248 -8.82 -15.78 -15.34
C GLU A 248 -8.15 -16.68 -14.32
N LEU A 249 -7.73 -16.12 -13.19
CA LEU A 249 -7.10 -16.85 -12.06
C LEU A 249 -8.11 -17.46 -11.08
N ASN A 250 -9.41 -17.23 -11.28
CA ASN A 250 -10.50 -17.70 -10.43
C ASN A 250 -10.35 -17.27 -8.96
N ILE A 251 -10.01 -16.00 -8.73
CA ILE A 251 -9.94 -15.38 -7.41
C ILE A 251 -10.89 -14.20 -7.30
N SER A 252 -11.17 -13.79 -6.07
CA SER A 252 -11.93 -12.58 -5.76
C SER A 252 -11.02 -11.57 -5.08
N ILE A 253 -11.14 -10.30 -5.48
CA ILE A 253 -10.40 -9.21 -4.85
C ILE A 253 -11.36 -8.41 -3.97
N LEU A 254 -11.06 -8.30 -2.69
CA LEU A 254 -11.76 -7.43 -1.74
C LEU A 254 -11.28 -5.99 -1.94
N THR A 255 -12.18 -5.07 -2.27
CA THR A 255 -11.89 -3.64 -2.21
C THR A 255 -11.92 -3.17 -0.76
N THR A 256 -10.85 -2.60 -0.28
CA THR A 256 -10.77 -2.03 1.08
C THR A 256 -11.16 -0.56 1.11
N ALA A 257 -11.41 -0.03 2.30
CA ALA A 257 -11.78 1.38 2.46
C ALA A 257 -10.63 2.36 2.12
N SER A 258 -9.37 1.90 2.17
CA SER A 258 -8.19 2.68 1.75
C SER A 258 -7.96 2.69 0.24
N GLY A 259 -8.76 1.93 -0.53
CA GLY A 259 -8.56 1.75 -1.98
C GLY A 259 -7.62 0.60 -2.34
N GLN A 260 -7.03 -0.08 -1.37
CA GLN A 260 -6.24 -1.27 -1.64
C GLN A 260 -7.12 -2.46 -2.02
N GLY A 261 -6.56 -3.41 -2.77
CA GLY A 261 -7.15 -4.70 -3.07
C GLY A 261 -6.50 -5.82 -2.26
N ILE A 262 -7.29 -6.72 -1.67
CA ILE A 262 -6.78 -7.91 -0.99
C ILE A 262 -7.38 -9.14 -1.65
N ALA A 263 -6.54 -10.11 -2.02
CA ALA A 263 -7.00 -11.41 -2.52
C ALA A 263 -6.23 -12.55 -1.84
N ILE A 264 -6.85 -13.71 -1.83
CA ILE A 264 -6.29 -14.99 -1.34
C ILE A 264 -6.31 -15.98 -2.48
N LYS A 265 -5.15 -16.60 -2.77
CA LYS A 265 -5.04 -17.65 -3.80
C LYS A 265 -5.70 -18.95 -3.40
#